data_d5f47414cede09a8494a078dfb729566
#
_entry.id   d5f47414cede09a8494a078dfb729566
#
_cell.length_a   1.000
_cell.length_b   1.000
_cell.length_c   1.000
_cell.angle_alpha   90.00
_cell.angle_beta   90.00
_cell.angle_gamma   90.00
#
_symmetry.space_group_name_H-M   'P 1'
#
loop_
_entity.id
_entity.type
_entity.pdbx_description
1 polymer ?
#
loop_
_entity_poly.entity_id
_entity_poly.type
_entity_poly.pdbx_seq_one_letter_code
_entity_poly.pdbx_strand_id
1 'polypeptide(L)'
;MITRLVLMRHAKSSWKYPELTDHERPLNKRGRKASVKIAKELIKLDWIPDKLYSSDSARTKETWARMNKHIRNVDVEYSRKFYHSKPKKIMKNIPDEVSHGTIMILSHNPGCADFLEHLCGEWHRMPTAATALLTIKNEKVSWKAGGNWFLEELLLPREL
;
A
#
# COMPACT_ATOMS: atom_id res chain seq x y z
N MET A 1 -6.83 -12.97 -12.10
CA MET A 1 -7.81 -11.89 -11.84
C MET A 1 -7.66 -11.37 -10.41
N ILE A 2 -7.61 -10.06 -10.24
CA ILE A 2 -7.50 -9.43 -8.92
C ILE A 2 -8.87 -9.48 -8.23
N THR A 3 -8.91 -10.06 -7.03
CA THR A 3 -10.13 -10.09 -6.22
C THR A 3 -9.95 -9.38 -4.87
N ARG A 4 -8.69 -9.19 -4.44
CA ARG A 4 -8.35 -8.55 -3.16
C ARG A 4 -7.23 -7.56 -3.38
N LEU A 5 -7.31 -6.42 -2.68
CA LEU A 5 -6.30 -5.36 -2.79
C LEU A 5 -5.92 -4.86 -1.40
N VAL A 6 -4.62 -4.78 -1.16
CA VAL A 6 -4.05 -4.18 0.05
C VAL A 6 -3.44 -2.84 -0.37
N LEU A 7 -3.98 -1.75 0.16
CA LEU A 7 -3.48 -0.40 -0.14
C LEU A 7 -2.86 0.18 1.12
N MET A 8 -1.54 0.40 1.11
CA MET A 8 -0.80 0.87 2.27
C MET A 8 -0.06 2.17 1.98
N ARG A 9 -0.18 3.13 2.89
CA ARG A 9 0.72 4.28 2.95
C ARG A 9 2.00 3.86 3.67
N HIS A 10 3.17 4.34 3.20
CA HIS A 10 4.45 4.07 3.87
C HIS A 10 4.39 4.39 5.37
N ALA A 11 5.27 3.75 6.16
CA ALA A 11 5.38 3.99 7.59
C ALA A 11 6.07 5.33 7.90
N LYS A 12 6.09 5.71 9.18
CA LYS A 12 6.58 7.01 9.63
C LYS A 12 8.04 7.22 9.26
N SER A 13 8.31 8.30 8.53
CA SER A 13 9.65 8.67 8.08
C SER A 13 10.34 9.65 9.03
N SER A 14 11.68 9.70 8.93
CA SER A 14 12.53 10.57 9.73
C SER A 14 12.73 11.93 9.06
N TRP A 15 12.72 12.99 9.88
CA TRP A 15 13.13 14.33 9.48
C TRP A 15 14.50 14.70 10.05
N LYS A 16 15.21 13.70 10.60
CA LYS A 16 16.49 13.91 11.29
C LYS A 16 17.65 14.31 10.37
N TYR A 17 17.53 14.01 9.07
CA TYR A 17 18.60 14.19 8.09
C TYR A 17 18.22 15.26 7.06
N PRO A 18 18.43 16.57 7.38
CA PRO A 18 18.00 17.65 6.47
C PRO A 18 18.76 17.71 5.13
N GLU A 19 19.93 17.07 5.05
CA GLU A 19 20.73 16.97 3.83
C GLU A 19 20.15 15.99 2.80
N LEU A 20 19.24 15.10 3.21
CA LEU A 20 18.63 14.15 2.29
C LEU A 20 17.47 14.77 1.52
N THR A 21 17.32 14.36 0.26
CA THR A 21 16.12 14.70 -0.51
C THR A 21 14.92 13.95 0.09
N ASP A 22 13.70 14.41 -0.25
CA ASP A 22 12.49 13.70 0.20
C ASP A 22 12.50 12.23 -0.18
N HIS A 23 12.91 11.91 -1.41
CA HIS A 23 12.98 10.55 -1.92
C HIS A 23 13.93 9.66 -1.11
N GLU A 24 14.99 10.24 -0.54
CA GLU A 24 16.02 9.52 0.22
C GLU A 24 15.71 9.37 1.71
N ARG A 25 14.66 10.00 2.21
CA ARG A 25 14.35 9.99 3.64
C ARG A 25 13.98 8.59 4.13
N PRO A 26 14.67 8.05 5.17
CA PRO A 26 14.38 6.73 5.72
C PRO A 26 13.21 6.77 6.72
N LEU A 27 12.80 5.61 7.19
CA LEU A 27 11.88 5.49 8.33
C LEU A 27 12.56 5.93 9.62
N ASN A 28 11.75 6.35 10.59
CA ASN A 28 12.19 6.46 11.98
C ASN A 28 11.87 5.16 12.74
N LYS A 29 12.24 5.13 14.03
CA LYS A 29 12.01 3.96 14.89
C LYS A 29 10.53 3.56 14.96
N ARG A 30 9.64 4.55 15.07
CA ARG A 30 8.19 4.32 15.08
C ARG A 30 7.70 3.68 13.80
N GLY A 31 8.21 4.15 12.67
CA GLY A 31 7.86 3.60 11.34
C GLY A 31 8.32 2.16 11.18
N ARG A 32 9.53 1.83 11.64
CA ARG A 32 10.02 0.46 11.58
C ARG A 32 9.15 -0.50 12.39
N LYS A 33 8.74 -0.08 13.61
CA LYS A 33 7.84 -0.87 14.45
C LYS A 33 6.45 -1.03 13.84
N ALA A 34 5.90 0.04 13.30
CA ALA A 34 4.59 0.02 12.65
C ALA A 34 4.55 -0.92 11.45
N SER A 35 5.62 -0.93 10.64
CA SER A 35 5.76 -1.84 9.50
C SER A 35 5.63 -3.30 9.93
N VAL A 36 6.29 -3.69 11.01
CA VAL A 36 6.24 -5.05 11.55
C VAL A 36 4.84 -5.39 12.08
N LYS A 37 4.18 -4.45 12.77
CA LYS A 37 2.81 -4.65 13.27
C LYS A 37 1.84 -4.93 12.13
N ILE A 38 1.92 -4.15 11.06
CA ILE A 38 1.07 -4.35 9.87
C ILE A 38 1.35 -5.71 9.23
N ALA A 39 2.62 -6.08 9.06
CA ALA A 39 2.97 -7.38 8.49
C ALA A 39 2.35 -8.54 9.28
N LYS A 40 2.47 -8.50 10.60
CA LYS A 40 1.90 -9.53 11.47
C LYS A 40 0.37 -9.59 11.39
N GLU A 41 -0.28 -8.43 11.26
CA GLU A 41 -1.72 -8.37 11.12
C GLU A 41 -2.20 -8.93 9.79
N LEU A 42 -1.48 -8.64 8.70
CA LEU A 42 -1.80 -9.23 7.38
C LEU A 42 -1.68 -10.75 7.40
N ILE A 43 -0.68 -11.28 8.08
CA ILE A 43 -0.52 -12.73 8.26
C ILE A 43 -1.70 -13.31 9.06
N LYS A 44 -2.01 -12.69 10.19
CA LYS A 44 -3.10 -13.12 11.08
C LYS A 44 -4.45 -13.15 10.37
N LEU A 45 -4.72 -12.16 9.52
CA LEU A 45 -5.98 -12.02 8.79
C LEU A 45 -5.99 -12.79 7.47
N ASP A 46 -4.90 -13.45 7.11
CA ASP A 46 -4.73 -14.16 5.84
C ASP A 46 -4.88 -13.21 4.63
N TRP A 47 -4.22 -12.07 4.70
CA TRP A 47 -4.20 -11.05 3.64
C TRP A 47 -2.79 -10.87 3.05
N ILE A 48 -2.06 -11.96 2.88
CA ILE A 48 -0.73 -11.94 2.28
C ILE A 48 -0.86 -11.70 0.77
N PRO A 49 -0.22 -10.65 0.22
CA PRO A 49 -0.29 -10.39 -1.21
C PRO A 49 0.59 -11.34 -2.01
N ASP A 50 0.22 -11.57 -3.27
CA ASP A 50 1.02 -12.31 -4.23
C ASP A 50 2.01 -11.39 -4.96
N LYS A 51 1.61 -10.13 -5.15
CA LYS A 51 2.36 -9.11 -5.89
C LYS A 51 2.31 -7.78 -5.15
N LEU A 52 3.44 -7.11 -5.07
CA LEU A 52 3.55 -5.75 -4.53
C LEU A 52 4.00 -4.80 -5.64
N TYR A 53 3.26 -3.72 -5.80
CA TYR A 53 3.66 -2.55 -6.57
C TYR A 53 3.99 -1.43 -5.59
N SER A 54 5.22 -0.96 -5.58
CA SER A 54 5.68 0.02 -4.59
C SER A 54 6.43 1.18 -5.23
N SER A 55 6.25 2.36 -4.64
CA SER A 55 7.15 3.48 -4.86
C SER A 55 8.58 3.04 -4.55
N ASP A 56 9.54 3.61 -5.26
CA ASP A 56 10.96 3.33 -5.09
C ASP A 56 11.66 4.23 -4.06
N SER A 57 10.91 5.03 -3.30
CA SER A 57 11.48 5.88 -2.27
C SER A 57 12.14 5.07 -1.15
N ALA A 58 13.08 5.68 -0.42
CA ALA A 58 13.74 5.02 0.70
C ALA A 58 12.74 4.55 1.75
N ARG A 59 11.74 5.39 2.08
CA ARG A 59 10.77 5.04 3.13
C ARG A 59 9.79 3.94 2.73
N THR A 60 9.41 3.82 1.46
CA THR A 60 8.58 2.68 1.01
C THR A 60 9.41 1.40 0.93
N LYS A 61 10.64 1.49 0.43
CA LYS A 61 11.54 0.33 0.39
C LYS A 61 11.85 -0.20 1.79
N GLU A 62 12.09 0.69 2.76
CA GLU A 62 12.35 0.28 4.13
C GLU A 62 11.10 -0.28 4.80
N THR A 63 9.92 0.31 4.55
CA THR A 63 8.64 -0.24 5.04
C THR A 63 8.51 -1.71 4.61
N TRP A 64 8.69 -1.98 3.31
CA TRP A 64 8.60 -3.34 2.81
C TRP A 64 9.72 -4.24 3.33
N ALA A 65 10.96 -3.75 3.41
CA ALA A 65 12.07 -4.53 3.94
C ALA A 65 11.79 -5.05 5.35
N ARG A 66 11.14 -4.23 6.20
CA ARG A 66 10.73 -4.64 7.54
C ARG A 66 9.60 -5.67 7.50
N MET A 67 8.63 -5.48 6.62
CA MET A 67 7.52 -6.42 6.44
C MET A 67 7.98 -7.74 5.85
N ASN A 68 8.90 -7.70 4.90
CA ASN A 68 9.40 -8.87 4.18
C ASN A 68 10.18 -9.85 5.05
N LYS A 69 10.57 -9.46 6.24
CA LYS A 69 11.15 -10.38 7.24
C LYS A 69 10.11 -11.38 7.74
N HIS A 70 8.84 -11.04 7.64
CA HIS A 70 7.71 -11.84 8.11
C HIS A 70 6.86 -12.38 6.97
N ILE A 71 6.71 -11.63 5.89
CA ILE A 71 5.93 -12.00 4.70
C ILE A 71 6.88 -12.41 3.58
N ARG A 72 6.77 -13.66 3.12
CA ARG A 72 7.66 -14.26 2.12
C ARG A 72 6.92 -14.51 0.80
N ASN A 73 7.71 -14.76 -0.25
CA ASN A 73 7.21 -15.19 -1.56
C ASN A 73 6.30 -14.18 -2.26
N VAL A 74 6.57 -12.88 -2.06
CA VAL A 74 5.87 -11.81 -2.74
C VAL A 74 6.72 -11.33 -3.90
N ASP A 75 6.12 -11.26 -5.09
CA ASP A 75 6.77 -10.68 -6.27
C ASP A 75 6.71 -9.15 -6.14
N VAL A 76 7.86 -8.48 -6.11
CA VAL A 76 7.95 -7.05 -5.83
C VAL A 76 8.41 -6.27 -7.05
N GLU A 77 7.67 -5.20 -7.38
CA GLU A 77 8.05 -4.26 -8.42
C GLU A 77 8.14 -2.85 -7.82
N TYR A 78 9.34 -2.27 -7.80
CA TYR A 78 9.57 -0.88 -7.41
C TYR A 78 9.59 0.02 -8.63
N SER A 79 8.93 1.18 -8.56
CA SER A 79 8.95 2.15 -9.64
C SER A 79 8.79 3.58 -9.14
N ARG A 80 9.54 4.52 -9.75
CA ARG A 80 9.37 5.94 -9.53
C ARG A 80 7.98 6.43 -9.94
N LYS A 81 7.31 5.70 -10.82
CA LYS A 81 5.95 6.00 -11.27
C LYS A 81 4.92 5.94 -10.15
N PHE A 82 5.24 5.28 -9.04
CA PHE A 82 4.39 5.24 -7.84
C PHE A 82 4.81 6.25 -6.77
N TYR A 83 5.88 7.03 -7.00
CA TYR A 83 6.37 8.03 -6.08
C TYR A 83 5.53 9.31 -6.17
N HIS A 84 4.86 9.69 -5.06
CA HIS A 84 3.96 10.85 -4.98
C HIS A 84 2.96 10.93 -6.13
N SER A 85 2.43 9.79 -6.54
CA SER A 85 1.55 9.71 -7.71
C SER A 85 0.09 9.76 -7.32
N LYS A 86 -0.71 10.39 -8.18
CA LYS A 86 -2.17 10.39 -8.09
C LYS A 86 -2.73 9.03 -8.50
N PRO A 87 -3.98 8.69 -8.10
CA PRO A 87 -4.60 7.40 -8.43
C PRO A 87 -4.55 7.03 -9.91
N LYS A 88 -4.81 7.99 -10.77
CA LYS A 88 -4.81 7.78 -12.23
C LYS A 88 -3.46 7.29 -12.74
N LYS A 89 -2.36 7.87 -12.23
CA LYS A 89 -1.01 7.45 -12.61
C LYS A 89 -0.67 6.08 -12.04
N ILE A 90 -1.08 5.81 -10.80
CA ILE A 90 -0.89 4.50 -10.18
C ILE A 90 -1.57 3.43 -11.03
N MET A 91 -2.85 3.62 -11.35
CA MET A 91 -3.62 2.67 -12.15
C MET A 91 -3.06 2.48 -13.56
N LYS A 92 -2.59 3.55 -14.19
CA LYS A 92 -1.99 3.50 -15.53
C LYS A 92 -0.76 2.58 -15.57
N ASN A 93 -0.04 2.45 -14.47
CA ASN A 93 1.20 1.70 -14.39
C ASN A 93 1.04 0.29 -13.79
N ILE A 94 -0.19 -0.16 -13.63
CA ILE A 94 -0.52 -1.54 -13.24
C ILE A 94 -1.40 -2.11 -14.35
N PRO A 95 -1.13 -3.33 -14.84
CA PRO A 95 -1.94 -3.91 -15.92
C PRO A 95 -3.43 -4.04 -15.56
N ASP A 96 -4.29 -3.95 -16.58
CA ASP A 96 -5.73 -4.20 -16.41
C ASP A 96 -5.96 -5.66 -16.01
N GLU A 97 -5.23 -6.58 -16.65
CA GLU A 97 -5.26 -8.00 -16.33
C GLU A 97 -4.03 -8.37 -15.53
N VAL A 98 -4.24 -8.82 -14.31
CA VAL A 98 -3.19 -9.30 -13.41
C VAL A 98 -3.50 -10.74 -13.06
N SER A 99 -2.49 -11.61 -13.18
CA SER A 99 -2.64 -13.04 -12.89
C SER A 99 -2.74 -13.38 -11.39
N HIS A 100 -2.47 -12.39 -10.53
CA HIS A 100 -2.47 -12.56 -9.08
C HIS A 100 -3.85 -12.26 -8.50
N GLY A 101 -4.28 -13.05 -7.50
CA GLY A 101 -5.55 -12.84 -6.80
C GLY A 101 -5.51 -11.65 -5.85
N THR A 102 -4.42 -11.51 -5.09
CA THR A 102 -4.22 -10.44 -4.11
C THR A 102 -3.01 -9.59 -4.50
N ILE A 103 -3.23 -8.31 -4.75
CA ILE A 103 -2.13 -7.37 -4.97
C ILE A 103 -2.04 -6.39 -3.81
N MET A 104 -0.84 -5.87 -3.60
CA MET A 104 -0.57 -4.79 -2.66
C MET A 104 0.01 -3.60 -3.39
N ILE A 105 -0.43 -2.41 -3.00
CA ILE A 105 0.10 -1.14 -3.48
C ILE A 105 0.63 -0.39 -2.26
N LEU A 106 1.90 0.00 -2.30
CA LEU A 106 2.58 0.73 -1.23
C LEU A 106 3.06 2.06 -1.78
N SER A 107 2.48 3.15 -1.29
CA SER A 107 2.70 4.47 -1.86
C SER A 107 2.60 5.58 -0.81
N HIS A 108 2.24 6.79 -1.23
CA HIS A 108 2.29 8.03 -0.46
C HIS A 108 0.93 8.72 -0.44
N ASN A 109 0.71 9.57 0.57
CA ASN A 109 -0.39 10.53 0.54
C ASN A 109 0.02 11.79 -0.25
N PRO A 110 -0.94 12.50 -0.85
CA PRO A 110 -2.39 12.26 -0.80
C PRO A 110 -2.88 11.13 -1.72
N GLY A 111 -2.02 10.58 -2.58
CA GLY A 111 -2.39 9.57 -3.55
C GLY A 111 -3.09 8.35 -2.96
N CYS A 112 -2.61 7.83 -1.82
CA CYS A 112 -3.24 6.67 -1.16
C CYS A 112 -4.67 6.96 -0.71
N ALA A 113 -4.88 8.07 0.01
CA ALA A 113 -6.22 8.44 0.49
C ALA A 113 -7.17 8.70 -0.68
N ASP A 114 -6.70 9.39 -1.71
CA ASP A 114 -7.48 9.66 -2.93
C ASP A 114 -7.81 8.36 -3.67
N PHE A 115 -6.87 7.42 -3.71
CA PHE A 115 -7.08 6.13 -4.36
C PHE A 115 -8.10 5.28 -3.59
N LEU A 116 -8.02 5.27 -2.27
CA LEU A 116 -9.00 4.57 -1.44
C LEU A 116 -10.41 5.12 -1.70
N GLU A 117 -10.57 6.45 -1.77
CA GLU A 117 -11.85 7.08 -2.10
C GLU A 117 -12.35 6.64 -3.47
N HIS A 118 -11.47 6.64 -4.48
CA HIS A 118 -11.84 6.17 -5.81
C HIS A 118 -12.31 4.72 -5.79
N LEU A 119 -11.64 3.85 -5.07
CA LEU A 119 -11.95 2.41 -5.05
C LEU A 119 -13.25 2.10 -4.32
N CYS A 120 -13.46 2.67 -3.13
CA CYS A 120 -14.60 2.30 -2.27
C CYS A 120 -15.73 3.35 -2.23
N GLY A 121 -15.54 4.53 -2.81
CA GLY A 121 -16.56 5.57 -2.87
C GLY A 121 -16.66 6.48 -1.65
N GLU A 122 -15.85 6.24 -0.61
CA GLU A 122 -15.82 7.04 0.61
C GLU A 122 -14.42 7.50 0.96
N TRP A 123 -14.29 8.74 1.42
CA TRP A 123 -13.01 9.26 1.87
C TRP A 123 -12.69 8.79 3.29
N HIS A 124 -11.48 8.29 3.48
CA HIS A 124 -10.93 7.90 4.78
C HIS A 124 -9.56 8.51 4.96
N ARG A 125 -9.28 8.98 6.17
CA ARG A 125 -7.94 9.42 6.52
C ARG A 125 -7.00 8.22 6.55
N MET A 126 -5.82 8.37 5.92
CA MET A 126 -4.78 7.35 5.95
C MET A 126 -3.51 7.92 6.60
N PRO A 127 -3.36 7.79 7.93
CA PRO A 127 -2.10 8.13 8.59
C PRO A 127 -0.97 7.21 8.12
N THR A 128 0.28 7.49 8.50
CA THR A 128 1.42 6.66 8.11
C THR A 128 1.20 5.20 8.51
N ALA A 129 1.57 4.28 7.62
CA ALA A 129 1.36 2.84 7.73
C ALA A 129 -0.11 2.39 7.74
N ALA A 130 -1.09 3.29 7.58
CA ALA A 130 -2.48 2.87 7.41
C ALA A 130 -2.60 1.93 6.22
N THR A 131 -3.34 0.85 6.39
CA THR A 131 -3.44 -0.23 5.41
C THR A 131 -4.89 -0.61 5.21
N ALA A 132 -5.40 -0.38 4.00
CA ALA A 132 -6.77 -0.72 3.63
C ALA A 132 -6.81 -2.12 3.03
N LEU A 133 -7.78 -2.92 3.48
CA LEU A 133 -8.06 -4.25 2.95
C LEU A 133 -9.36 -4.19 2.16
N LEU A 134 -9.29 -4.45 0.85
CA LEU A 134 -10.44 -4.30 -0.04
C LEU A 134 -10.73 -5.59 -0.80
N THR A 135 -12.02 -5.88 -0.98
CA THR A 135 -12.49 -6.99 -1.83
C THR A 135 -13.30 -6.43 -3.00
N ILE A 136 -13.15 -7.04 -4.17
CA ILE A 136 -13.85 -6.57 -5.37
C ILE A 136 -15.35 -6.86 -5.27
N LYS A 137 -16.16 -5.90 -5.73
CA LYS A 137 -17.63 -6.05 -5.74
C LYS A 137 -18.10 -6.88 -6.93
N ASN A 138 -17.62 -6.55 -8.11
CA ASN A 138 -18.03 -7.20 -9.36
C ASN A 138 -16.80 -7.51 -10.23
N GLU A 139 -16.48 -8.80 -10.32
CA GLU A 139 -15.32 -9.29 -11.09
C GLU A 139 -15.45 -9.07 -12.60
N LYS A 140 -16.66 -8.83 -13.10
CA LYS A 140 -16.91 -8.56 -14.52
C LYS A 140 -16.65 -7.10 -14.90
N VAL A 141 -16.50 -6.23 -13.90
CA VAL A 141 -16.16 -4.81 -14.09
C VAL A 141 -14.69 -4.65 -13.78
N SER A 142 -14.00 -3.76 -14.53
CA SER A 142 -12.59 -3.48 -14.30
C SER A 142 -12.30 -3.21 -12.82
N TRP A 143 -11.21 -3.77 -12.31
CA TRP A 143 -10.76 -3.50 -10.96
C TRP A 143 -10.40 -2.01 -10.76
N LYS A 144 -10.12 -1.30 -11.85
CA LYS A 144 -9.77 0.13 -11.84
C LYS A 144 -11.00 1.04 -11.84
N ALA A 145 -12.19 0.49 -12.04
CA ALA A 145 -13.42 1.28 -12.05
C ALA A 145 -13.73 1.82 -10.66
N GLY A 146 -14.18 3.09 -10.59
CA GLY A 146 -14.56 3.71 -9.33
C GLY A 146 -15.72 3.00 -8.65
N GLY A 147 -15.64 2.87 -7.33
CA GLY A 147 -16.71 2.29 -6.53
C GLY A 147 -16.87 0.78 -6.64
N ASN A 148 -15.93 0.07 -7.25
CA ASN A 148 -16.02 -1.38 -7.45
C ASN A 148 -15.38 -2.20 -6.32
N TRP A 149 -15.12 -1.60 -5.17
CA TRP A 149 -14.45 -2.27 -4.05
C TRP A 149 -15.18 -2.05 -2.73
N PHE A 150 -15.26 -3.10 -1.92
CA PHE A 150 -15.64 -3.00 -0.51
C PHE A 150 -14.41 -2.77 0.33
N LEU A 151 -14.44 -1.78 1.21
CA LEU A 151 -13.44 -1.64 2.26
C LEU A 151 -13.81 -2.59 3.40
N GLU A 152 -13.08 -3.69 3.51
CA GLU A 152 -13.31 -4.69 4.56
C GLU A 152 -12.77 -4.19 5.91
N GLU A 153 -11.59 -3.59 5.90
CA GLU A 153 -10.95 -3.10 7.12
C GLU A 153 -9.90 -2.04 6.78
N LEU A 154 -9.74 -1.07 7.66
CA LEU A 154 -8.66 -0.10 7.61
C LEU A 154 -7.79 -0.30 8.84
N LEU A 155 -6.62 -0.92 8.65
CA LEU A 155 -5.67 -1.19 9.72
C LEU A 155 -4.89 0.08 10.06
N LEU A 156 -4.91 0.46 11.34
CA LEU A 156 -4.16 1.60 11.87
C LEU A 156 -3.16 1.07 12.91
N PRO A 157 -1.85 1.32 12.74
CA PRO A 157 -0.84 0.76 13.65
C PRO A 157 -1.10 1.03 15.13
N ARG A 158 -1.62 2.22 15.46
CA ARG A 158 -1.93 2.61 16.84
C ARG A 158 -3.02 1.77 17.50
N GLU A 159 -3.78 1.03 16.70
CA GLU A 159 -4.87 0.17 17.18
C GLU A 159 -4.49 -1.31 17.23
N LEU A 160 -3.25 -1.62 16.87
CA LEU A 160 -2.76 -3.00 16.80
C LEU A 160 -1.88 -3.39 18.01
#